data_845237015acc10acb91a1fda47400695
#
_entry.id   845237015acc10acb91a1fda47400695
#
_cell.length_a   1.000
_cell.length_b   1.000
_cell.length_c   1.000
_cell.angle_alpha   90.00
_cell.angle_beta   90.00
_cell.angle_gamma   90.00
#
_symmetry.space_group_name_H-M   'P 1'
#
loop_
_entity.id
_entity.type
_entity.pdbx_description
1 polymer ?
#
loop_
_entity_poly.entity_id
_entity_poly.type
_entity_poly.pdbx_seq_one_letter_code
_entity_poly.pdbx_strand_id
1 'polypeptide(L)'
;WRPEWAASSPLFNPIRWLNQHTPPDRWPDQNDYDSLAKLQQQVPGIRFVLPENLPDTGEYYETRIHRSGKVPTRANNWHDFFNAAVWLTFPLSKQALNQRHILGQQHSDSRGRGPLRDAATLLDESGIVVAYCDDTLAQLLRQHEWQQLFVARRSQWGRTISAITFGHAIY
;
A
#
# COMPACT_ATOMS: atom_id res chain seq x y z
N TRP A 1 15.46 0.73 -13.39
CA TRP A 1 14.51 -0.37 -13.26
C TRP A 1 15.21 -1.68 -12.93
N ARG A 2 14.62 -2.50 -12.07
CA ARG A 2 15.10 -3.83 -11.68
C ARG A 2 13.95 -4.82 -11.81
N PRO A 3 13.81 -5.53 -12.92
CA PRO A 3 12.66 -6.41 -13.16
C PRO A 3 12.59 -7.59 -12.17
N GLU A 4 13.71 -7.96 -11.57
CA GLU A 4 13.81 -9.02 -10.56
C GLU A 4 13.31 -8.62 -9.16
N TRP A 5 12.85 -7.37 -8.96
CA TRP A 5 12.40 -6.86 -7.65
C TRP A 5 11.44 -7.82 -6.94
N ALA A 6 10.50 -8.38 -7.67
CA ALA A 6 9.45 -9.24 -7.12
C ALA A 6 9.98 -10.59 -6.58
N ALA A 7 11.15 -11.02 -7.03
CA ALA A 7 11.79 -12.27 -6.60
C ALA A 7 12.86 -12.05 -5.52
N SER A 8 13.25 -10.81 -5.25
CA SER A 8 14.37 -10.49 -4.35
C SER A 8 14.09 -10.79 -2.87
N SER A 9 12.80 -10.82 -2.47
CA SER A 9 12.41 -11.09 -1.09
C SER A 9 10.99 -11.63 -0.99
N PRO A 10 10.68 -12.49 0.00
CA PRO A 10 9.31 -12.87 0.34
C PRO A 10 8.41 -11.68 0.73
N LEU A 11 8.99 -10.55 1.10
CA LEU A 11 8.29 -9.31 1.39
C LEU A 11 7.36 -8.90 0.26
N PHE A 12 7.79 -9.10 -1.00
CA PHE A 12 7.05 -8.75 -2.20
C PHE A 12 5.92 -9.73 -2.58
N ASN A 13 5.75 -10.84 -1.84
CA ASN A 13 4.74 -11.86 -2.19
C ASN A 13 3.35 -11.29 -2.48
N PRO A 14 2.81 -10.33 -1.70
CA PRO A 14 1.47 -9.79 -1.94
C PRO A 14 1.31 -9.09 -3.29
N ILE A 15 2.37 -8.40 -3.74
CA ILE A 15 2.36 -7.60 -4.97
C ILE A 15 3.12 -8.25 -6.13
N ARG A 16 3.69 -9.44 -5.93
CA ARG A 16 4.54 -10.14 -6.93
C ARG A 16 3.85 -10.38 -8.27
N TRP A 17 2.53 -10.54 -8.25
CA TRP A 17 1.74 -10.78 -9.45
C TRP A 17 1.87 -9.65 -10.50
N LEU A 18 2.14 -8.42 -10.06
CA LEU A 18 2.33 -7.30 -10.98
C LEU A 18 3.56 -7.46 -11.88
N ASN A 19 4.57 -8.21 -11.45
CA ASN A 19 5.81 -8.34 -12.22
C ASN A 19 5.58 -8.88 -13.63
N GLN A 20 4.59 -9.73 -13.85
CA GLN A 20 4.22 -10.25 -15.15
C GLN A 20 3.38 -9.28 -16.01
N HIS A 21 2.96 -8.17 -15.44
CA HIS A 21 2.17 -7.12 -16.09
C HIS A 21 2.94 -5.81 -16.24
N THR A 22 4.20 -5.76 -15.80
CA THR A 22 5.09 -4.61 -15.93
C THR A 22 6.17 -4.86 -16.98
N PRO A 23 6.69 -3.81 -17.64
CA PRO A 23 7.78 -3.94 -18.59
C PRO A 23 9.01 -4.61 -17.96
N PRO A 24 9.68 -5.54 -18.66
CA PRO A 24 10.85 -6.24 -18.12
C PRO A 24 12.12 -5.39 -18.13
N ASP A 25 12.22 -4.39 -19.00
CA ASP A 25 13.46 -3.68 -19.35
C ASP A 25 13.43 -2.18 -19.06
N ARG A 26 12.29 -1.64 -18.65
CA ARG A 26 12.11 -0.22 -18.36
C ARG A 26 11.12 0.03 -17.24
N TRP A 27 11.09 1.24 -16.70
CA TRP A 27 10.03 1.70 -15.81
C TRP A 27 8.68 1.72 -16.54
N PRO A 28 7.57 1.40 -15.84
CA PRO A 28 6.23 1.64 -16.36
C PRO A 28 6.01 3.09 -16.75
N ASP A 29 5.44 3.31 -17.92
CA ASP A 29 4.95 4.61 -18.40
C ASP A 29 3.43 4.75 -18.17
N GLN A 30 2.85 5.87 -18.66
CA GLN A 30 1.42 6.13 -18.50
C GLN A 30 0.55 5.02 -19.12
N ASN A 31 0.93 4.48 -20.29
CA ASN A 31 0.16 3.43 -20.96
C ASN A 31 0.18 2.12 -20.17
N ASP A 32 1.32 1.81 -19.55
CA ASP A 32 1.44 0.64 -18.66
C ASP A 32 0.54 0.80 -17.44
N TYR A 33 0.56 1.97 -16.78
CA TYR A 33 -0.32 2.26 -15.64
C TYR A 33 -1.81 2.24 -16.04
N ASP A 34 -2.18 2.75 -17.21
CA ASP A 34 -3.55 2.68 -17.74
C ASP A 34 -3.99 1.23 -17.99
N SER A 35 -3.07 0.38 -18.43
CA SER A 35 -3.30 -1.04 -18.62
C SER A 35 -3.45 -1.78 -17.30
N LEU A 36 -2.57 -1.52 -16.33
CA LEU A 36 -2.64 -2.06 -14.98
C LEU A 36 -3.94 -1.67 -14.26
N ALA A 37 -4.38 -0.43 -14.41
CA ALA A 37 -5.63 0.05 -13.79
C ALA A 37 -6.86 -0.71 -14.32
N LYS A 38 -6.85 -1.17 -15.57
CA LYS A 38 -7.94 -1.98 -16.16
C LYS A 38 -8.04 -3.38 -15.55
N LEU A 39 -6.97 -3.91 -14.98
CA LEU A 39 -6.98 -5.23 -14.32
C LEU A 39 -7.72 -5.16 -12.97
N GLN A 40 -7.74 -3.99 -12.35
CA GLN A 40 -8.42 -3.76 -11.09
C GLN A 40 -9.87 -3.34 -11.34
N GLN A 41 -10.84 -4.14 -10.85
CA GLN A 41 -12.27 -3.93 -11.07
C GLN A 41 -13.04 -3.55 -9.81
N GLN A 42 -12.45 -3.74 -8.63
CA GLN A 42 -13.14 -3.57 -7.33
C GLN A 42 -13.37 -2.09 -6.97
N VAL A 43 -12.49 -1.19 -7.44
CA VAL A 43 -12.62 0.27 -7.25
C VAL A 43 -12.53 0.95 -8.62
N PRO A 44 -13.64 0.99 -9.36
CA PRO A 44 -13.66 1.60 -10.69
C PRO A 44 -13.27 3.07 -10.62
N GLY A 45 -12.52 3.54 -11.62
CA GLY A 45 -12.14 4.96 -11.76
C GLY A 45 -10.79 5.32 -11.13
N ILE A 46 -10.15 4.42 -10.40
CA ILE A 46 -8.76 4.64 -9.96
C ILE A 46 -7.83 4.60 -11.17
N ARG A 47 -6.98 5.63 -11.30
CA ARG A 47 -5.98 5.77 -12.36
C ARG A 47 -4.67 6.31 -11.78
N PHE A 48 -3.56 5.76 -12.24
CA PHE A 48 -2.23 6.21 -11.87
C PHE A 48 -1.77 7.21 -12.93
N VAL A 49 -1.48 8.45 -12.52
CA VAL A 49 -1.27 9.56 -13.45
C VAL A 49 0.07 10.23 -13.15
N LEU A 50 0.90 10.37 -14.18
CA LEU A 50 2.15 11.11 -14.05
C LEU A 50 1.85 12.56 -13.64
N PRO A 51 2.61 13.15 -12.68
CA PRO A 51 2.32 14.48 -12.15
C PRO A 51 2.22 15.58 -13.20
N GLU A 52 3.03 15.51 -14.27
CA GLU A 52 2.98 16.45 -15.40
C GLU A 52 1.65 16.45 -16.17
N ASN A 53 0.86 15.38 -16.04
CA ASN A 53 -0.46 15.24 -16.64
C ASN A 53 -1.60 15.66 -15.68
N LEU A 54 -1.24 16.22 -14.51
CA LEU A 54 -2.19 16.69 -13.51
C LEU A 54 -2.15 18.22 -13.42
N PRO A 55 -3.29 18.88 -13.27
CA PRO A 55 -3.30 20.32 -13.01
C PRO A 55 -2.70 20.58 -11.61
N ASP A 56 -1.87 21.61 -11.51
CA ASP A 56 -1.44 22.15 -10.23
C ASP A 56 -2.59 22.95 -9.62
N THR A 57 -3.28 22.35 -8.67
CA THR A 57 -4.43 22.97 -8.01
C THR A 57 -4.16 23.32 -6.56
N GLY A 58 -2.95 23.03 -6.04
CA GLY A 58 -2.65 23.11 -4.61
C GLY A 58 -3.48 22.15 -3.74
N GLU A 59 -4.25 21.25 -4.36
CA GLU A 59 -5.12 20.31 -3.67
C GLU A 59 -4.31 19.21 -2.97
N TYR A 60 -4.71 18.85 -1.76
CA TYR A 60 -4.11 17.74 -1.02
C TYR A 60 -4.24 16.42 -1.79
N TYR A 61 -3.20 15.61 -1.70
CA TYR A 61 -3.09 14.30 -2.36
C TYR A 61 -4.33 13.43 -2.15
N GLU A 62 -4.75 13.23 -0.90
CA GLU A 62 -5.90 12.39 -0.57
C GLU A 62 -7.23 12.96 -1.10
N THR A 63 -7.39 14.28 -1.08
CA THR A 63 -8.58 14.96 -1.63
C THR A 63 -8.68 14.76 -3.12
N ARG A 64 -7.55 14.85 -3.84
CA ARG A 64 -7.49 14.61 -5.28
C ARG A 64 -7.92 13.18 -5.62
N ILE A 65 -7.40 12.19 -4.91
CA ILE A 65 -7.75 10.78 -5.14
C ILE A 65 -9.25 10.57 -4.87
N HIS A 66 -9.74 11.05 -3.73
CA HIS A 66 -11.15 10.92 -3.37
C HIS A 66 -12.09 11.51 -4.41
N ARG A 67 -11.77 12.70 -4.91
CA ARG A 67 -12.61 13.44 -5.85
C ARG A 67 -12.54 12.91 -7.28
N SER A 68 -11.37 12.50 -7.74
CA SER A 68 -11.12 12.22 -9.16
C SER A 68 -10.65 10.80 -9.47
N GLY A 69 -10.34 10.00 -8.47
CA GLY A 69 -9.71 8.69 -8.64
C GLY A 69 -8.26 8.74 -9.17
N LYS A 70 -7.68 9.93 -9.34
CA LYS A 70 -6.33 10.09 -9.90
C LYS A 70 -5.29 10.01 -8.80
N VAL A 71 -4.47 8.97 -8.84
CA VAL A 71 -3.33 8.74 -7.94
C VAL A 71 -2.07 9.30 -8.62
N PRO A 72 -1.51 10.41 -8.11
CA PRO A 72 -0.26 10.94 -8.63
C PRO A 72 0.86 9.92 -8.48
N THR A 73 1.56 9.61 -9.57
CA THR A 73 2.57 8.55 -9.63
C THR A 73 3.75 9.07 -10.43
N ARG A 74 4.85 9.40 -9.76
CA ARG A 74 6.06 9.93 -10.40
C ARG A 74 6.75 8.84 -11.24
N ALA A 75 7.28 9.22 -12.38
CA ALA A 75 8.11 8.35 -13.20
C ALA A 75 9.41 7.97 -12.45
N ASN A 76 9.92 6.77 -12.68
CA ASN A 76 11.20 6.29 -12.15
C ASN A 76 11.32 6.38 -10.62
N ASN A 77 10.22 6.18 -9.91
CA ASN A 77 10.14 6.30 -8.46
C ASN A 77 9.58 5.03 -7.83
N TRP A 78 10.40 4.32 -7.03
CA TRP A 78 10.01 3.07 -6.38
C TRP A 78 8.87 3.24 -5.39
N HIS A 79 8.90 4.29 -4.57
CA HIS A 79 7.83 4.55 -3.60
C HIS A 79 6.46 4.68 -4.29
N ASP A 80 6.39 5.46 -5.37
CA ASP A 80 5.14 5.69 -6.09
C ASP A 80 4.71 4.43 -6.88
N PHE A 81 5.66 3.68 -7.40
CA PHE A 81 5.40 2.37 -8.02
C PHE A 81 4.79 1.38 -7.01
N PHE A 82 5.38 1.26 -5.83
CA PHE A 82 4.84 0.38 -4.79
C PHE A 82 3.51 0.87 -4.23
N ASN A 83 3.29 2.18 -4.12
CA ASN A 83 1.98 2.72 -3.80
C ASN A 83 0.93 2.31 -4.85
N ALA A 84 1.24 2.42 -6.13
CA ALA A 84 0.35 1.93 -7.21
C ALA A 84 0.12 0.41 -7.11
N ALA A 85 1.16 -0.37 -6.82
CA ALA A 85 1.07 -1.81 -6.63
C ALA A 85 0.14 -2.20 -5.48
N VAL A 86 0.21 -1.48 -4.36
CA VAL A 86 -0.68 -1.69 -3.20
C VAL A 86 -2.12 -1.28 -3.52
N TRP A 87 -2.34 -0.19 -4.25
CA TRP A 87 -3.66 0.18 -4.76
C TRP A 87 -4.28 -0.90 -5.66
N LEU A 88 -3.48 -1.52 -6.51
CA LEU A 88 -3.92 -2.59 -7.42
C LEU A 88 -4.20 -3.90 -6.67
N THR A 89 -3.46 -4.18 -5.61
CA THR A 89 -3.56 -5.43 -4.84
C THR A 89 -4.63 -5.36 -3.74
N PHE A 90 -4.76 -4.20 -3.07
CA PHE A 90 -5.67 -3.98 -1.95
C PHE A 90 -6.59 -2.78 -2.18
N PRO A 91 -7.33 -2.72 -3.29
CA PRO A 91 -8.05 -1.52 -3.72
C PRO A 91 -9.10 -1.06 -2.70
N LEU A 92 -9.86 -1.98 -2.10
CA LEU A 92 -10.88 -1.64 -1.10
C LEU A 92 -10.26 -1.08 0.19
N SER A 93 -9.12 -1.63 0.63
CA SER A 93 -8.41 -1.14 1.81
C SER A 93 -7.83 0.25 1.57
N LYS A 94 -7.23 0.48 0.40
CA LYS A 94 -6.72 1.81 0.02
C LYS A 94 -7.85 2.83 -0.09
N GLN A 95 -8.97 2.45 -0.68
CA GLN A 95 -10.15 3.32 -0.75
C GLN A 95 -10.68 3.67 0.65
N ALA A 96 -10.77 2.68 1.55
CA ALA A 96 -11.21 2.92 2.93
C ALA A 96 -10.25 3.85 3.68
N LEU A 97 -8.93 3.70 3.50
CA LEU A 97 -7.94 4.61 4.07
C LEU A 97 -8.08 6.03 3.52
N ASN A 98 -8.24 6.19 2.20
CA ASN A 98 -8.48 7.48 1.59
C ASN A 98 -9.72 8.17 2.18
N GLN A 99 -10.82 7.43 2.36
CA GLN A 99 -12.02 7.93 3.03
C GLN A 99 -11.74 8.36 4.49
N ARG A 100 -10.91 7.61 5.24
CA ARG A 100 -10.52 7.98 6.60
C ARG A 100 -9.70 9.28 6.64
N HIS A 101 -8.83 9.49 5.66
CA HIS A 101 -8.12 10.77 5.51
C HIS A 101 -9.07 11.93 5.31
N ILE A 102 -10.08 11.78 4.43
CA ILE A 102 -11.09 12.82 4.18
C ILE A 102 -11.90 13.12 5.44
N LEU A 103 -12.39 12.09 6.13
CA LEU A 103 -13.10 12.26 7.41
C LEU A 103 -12.23 12.96 8.46
N GLY A 104 -10.97 12.58 8.55
CA GLY A 104 -10.02 13.21 9.45
C GLY A 104 -9.74 14.69 9.11
N GLN A 105 -9.82 15.08 7.83
CA GLN A 105 -9.72 16.49 7.43
C GLN A 105 -10.92 17.30 7.89
N GLN A 106 -12.12 16.75 7.81
CA GLN A 106 -13.37 17.42 8.21
C GLN A 106 -13.47 17.63 9.73
N HIS A 107 -12.82 16.77 10.52
CA HIS A 107 -12.88 16.81 11.99
C HIS A 107 -11.61 17.40 12.63
N SER A 108 -10.62 17.81 11.84
CA SER A 108 -9.42 18.45 12.39
C SER A 108 -9.69 19.92 12.68
N ASP A 109 -9.69 20.28 13.98
CA ASP A 109 -9.54 21.65 14.42
C ASP A 109 -8.22 22.22 13.84
N SER A 110 -8.14 23.55 13.74
CA SER A 110 -7.02 24.32 13.15
C SER A 110 -5.62 24.05 13.77
N ARG A 111 -5.47 23.08 14.64
CA ARG A 111 -4.26 22.80 15.42
C ARG A 111 -3.38 21.65 14.89
N GLY A 112 -3.73 21.01 13.77
CA GLY A 112 -2.87 19.96 13.23
C GLY A 112 -3.59 18.84 12.49
N ARG A 113 -2.83 17.81 12.11
CA ARG A 113 -3.27 16.72 11.24
C ARG A 113 -4.27 15.75 11.89
N GLY A 114 -4.24 15.64 13.20
CA GLY A 114 -5.14 14.83 14.01
C GLY A 114 -4.83 13.32 14.01
N PRO A 115 -5.16 12.60 15.11
CA PRO A 115 -4.73 11.21 15.33
C PRO A 115 -5.31 10.22 14.30
N LEU A 116 -6.49 10.47 13.75
CA LEU A 116 -7.10 9.61 12.74
C LEU A 116 -6.29 9.62 11.43
N ARG A 117 -5.85 10.81 11.00
CA ARG A 117 -5.03 10.94 9.79
C ARG A 117 -3.63 10.38 9.99
N ASP A 118 -3.06 10.55 11.18
CA ASP A 118 -1.75 10.02 11.50
C ASP A 118 -1.76 8.49 11.54
N ALA A 119 -2.77 7.88 12.15
CA ALA A 119 -2.96 6.44 12.16
C ALA A 119 -3.20 5.87 10.74
N ALA A 120 -4.01 6.55 9.93
CA ALA A 120 -4.25 6.15 8.55
C ALA A 120 -2.96 6.22 7.72
N THR A 121 -2.16 7.29 7.87
CA THR A 121 -0.86 7.41 7.20
C THR A 121 0.10 6.31 7.65
N LEU A 122 0.20 6.06 8.96
CA LEU A 122 1.09 5.03 9.49
C LEU A 122 0.76 3.65 8.93
N LEU A 123 -0.53 3.31 8.83
CA LEU A 123 -0.97 2.06 8.22
C LEU A 123 -0.67 2.02 6.72
N ASP A 124 -0.90 3.12 6.01
CA ASP A 124 -0.67 3.23 4.56
C ASP A 124 0.81 3.12 4.18
N GLU A 125 1.69 3.70 4.99
CA GLU A 125 3.14 3.71 4.75
C GLU A 125 3.83 2.45 5.28
N SER A 126 3.47 2.00 6.48
CA SER A 126 4.24 1.01 7.24
C SER A 126 3.39 -0.13 7.81
N GLY A 127 2.16 -0.29 7.35
CA GLY A 127 1.23 -1.28 7.88
C GLY A 127 1.56 -2.70 7.47
N ILE A 128 1.41 -3.62 8.44
CA ILE A 128 1.45 -5.08 8.22
C ILE A 128 0.17 -5.67 8.79
N VAL A 129 -0.52 -6.48 7.99
CA VAL A 129 -1.68 -7.25 8.44
C VAL A 129 -1.20 -8.60 8.90
N VAL A 130 -1.49 -8.96 10.16
CA VAL A 130 -1.15 -10.26 10.73
C VAL A 130 -2.40 -11.10 10.85
N ALA A 131 -2.41 -12.25 10.17
CA ALA A 131 -3.43 -13.27 10.29
C ALA A 131 -2.92 -14.40 11.19
N TYR A 132 -3.73 -14.86 12.13
CA TYR A 132 -3.36 -15.92 13.06
C TYR A 132 -4.57 -16.78 13.44
N CYS A 133 -4.29 -18.04 13.81
CA CYS A 133 -5.30 -19.00 14.30
C CYS A 133 -5.15 -19.28 15.81
N ASP A 134 -4.13 -18.73 16.45
CA ASP A 134 -3.81 -18.95 17.86
C ASP A 134 -3.51 -17.60 18.52
N ASP A 135 -4.37 -17.23 19.48
CA ASP A 135 -4.27 -15.96 20.22
C ASP A 135 -2.96 -15.83 20.99
N THR A 136 -2.33 -16.93 21.38
CA THR A 136 -1.03 -16.89 22.08
C THR A 136 0.06 -16.27 21.20
N LEU A 137 0.02 -16.51 19.86
CA LEU A 137 0.97 -15.91 18.91
C LEU A 137 0.75 -14.42 18.78
N ALA A 138 -0.52 -13.98 18.76
CA ALA A 138 -0.85 -12.56 18.75
C ALA A 138 -0.45 -11.85 20.04
N GLN A 139 -0.54 -12.54 21.19
CA GLN A 139 -0.06 -12.02 22.47
C GLN A 139 1.45 -11.85 22.49
N LEU A 140 2.20 -12.85 22.01
CA LEU A 140 3.66 -12.74 21.89
C LEU A 140 4.07 -11.53 21.03
N LEU A 141 3.35 -11.28 19.93
CA LEU A 141 3.57 -10.11 19.09
C LEU A 141 3.31 -8.80 19.85
N ARG A 142 2.17 -8.69 20.57
CA ARG A 142 1.80 -7.49 21.34
C ARG A 142 2.74 -7.22 22.51
N GLN A 143 3.31 -8.28 23.10
CA GLN A 143 4.23 -8.19 24.24
C GLN A 143 5.70 -8.05 23.81
N HIS A 144 5.95 -7.99 22.50
CA HIS A 144 7.29 -7.90 21.90
C HIS A 144 8.22 -9.07 22.28
N GLU A 145 7.63 -10.24 22.48
CA GLU A 145 8.35 -11.48 22.81
C GLU A 145 8.99 -12.06 21.53
N TRP A 146 9.92 -11.31 20.93
CA TRP A 146 10.50 -11.60 19.62
C TRP A 146 11.19 -12.93 19.55
N GLN A 147 11.92 -13.30 20.60
CA GLN A 147 12.64 -14.58 20.64
C GLN A 147 11.66 -15.76 20.67
N GLN A 148 10.59 -15.66 21.46
CA GLN A 148 9.55 -16.67 21.49
C GLN A 148 8.84 -16.76 20.12
N LEU A 149 8.49 -15.63 19.54
CA LEU A 149 7.71 -15.58 18.32
C LEU A 149 8.52 -16.01 17.08
N PHE A 150 9.74 -15.49 16.91
CA PHE A 150 10.49 -15.69 15.67
C PHE A 150 11.51 -16.84 15.73
N VAL A 151 11.89 -17.31 16.93
CA VAL A 151 12.83 -18.40 17.11
C VAL A 151 12.11 -19.66 17.60
N ALA A 152 11.54 -19.64 18.80
CA ALA A 152 10.93 -20.82 19.39
C ALA A 152 9.68 -21.28 18.62
N ARG A 153 8.87 -20.33 18.10
CA ARG A 153 7.66 -20.59 17.32
C ARG A 153 7.86 -20.44 15.79
N ARG A 154 9.11 -20.47 15.32
CA ARG A 154 9.44 -20.27 13.90
C ARG A 154 8.66 -21.19 12.95
N SER A 155 8.44 -22.45 13.34
CA SER A 155 7.70 -23.43 12.53
C SER A 155 6.21 -23.09 12.32
N GLN A 156 5.68 -22.15 13.08
CA GLN A 156 4.28 -21.74 13.00
C GLN A 156 4.06 -20.65 11.94
N TRP A 157 5.11 -19.93 11.54
CA TRP A 157 5.05 -18.94 10.49
C TRP A 157 4.72 -19.58 9.14
N GLY A 158 3.72 -18.97 8.45
CA GLY A 158 3.13 -19.49 7.21
C GLY A 158 2.13 -20.63 7.42
N ARG A 159 1.83 -21.03 8.68
CA ARG A 159 0.85 -22.07 9.02
C ARG A 159 -0.26 -21.54 9.91
N THR A 160 0.09 -21.09 11.11
CA THR A 160 -0.87 -20.61 12.14
C THR A 160 -0.72 -19.12 12.42
N ILE A 161 0.32 -18.51 11.90
CA ILE A 161 0.52 -17.06 11.86
C ILE A 161 1.14 -16.69 10.52
N SER A 162 0.68 -15.59 9.93
CA SER A 162 1.20 -15.05 8.67
C SER A 162 1.18 -13.53 8.71
N ALA A 163 2.13 -12.91 8.02
CA ALA A 163 2.21 -11.47 7.86
C ALA A 163 2.04 -11.10 6.38
N ILE A 164 1.21 -10.12 6.11
CA ILE A 164 0.94 -9.59 4.78
C ILE A 164 1.35 -8.12 4.81
N THR A 165 2.34 -7.76 4.02
CA THR A 165 2.79 -6.38 3.88
C THR A 165 1.72 -5.58 3.14
N PHE A 166 1.26 -4.51 3.77
CA PHE A 166 0.27 -3.58 3.23
C PHE A 166 0.88 -2.20 2.98
N GLY A 167 1.68 -1.71 3.92
CA GLY A 167 2.33 -0.41 3.85
C GLY A 167 3.28 -0.32 2.65
N HIS A 168 3.03 0.62 1.75
CA HIS A 168 3.75 0.69 0.49
C HIS A 168 5.20 1.18 0.63
N ALA A 169 5.54 1.88 1.70
CA ALA A 169 6.89 2.34 1.97
C ALA A 169 7.80 1.26 2.60
N ILE A 170 7.25 0.09 2.94
CA ILE A 170 8.05 -1.06 3.42
C ILE A 170 8.73 -1.79 2.25
N TYR A 171 8.15 -1.74 1.07
CA TYR A 171 8.68 -2.36 -0.14
C TYR A 171 9.88 -1.59 -0.68
#